data_ee3f0c66deb76d3029ddd9a535d053c9
#
_entry.id   ee3f0c66deb76d3029ddd9a535d053c9
#
_cell.length_a   1.000
_cell.length_b   1.000
_cell.length_c   1.000
_cell.angle_alpha   90.00
_cell.angle_beta   90.00
_cell.angle_gamma   90.00
#
_symmetry.space_group_name_H-M   'P 1'
#
loop_
_entity.id
_entity.type
_entity.pdbx_description
1 polymer ?
#
loop_
_entity_poly.entity_id
_entity_poly.type
_entity_poly.pdbx_seq_one_letter_code
_entity_poly.pdbx_strand_id
1 'polypeptide(L)'
;MAQPPYGQQPGYPGQQPGQPAMPADLPQHARERLTQMRQHHFFTSDLSVSEFLLVKEVGFHPLGLVMGSSIYHIGYQPIRGVSEELTTLTQALYQAREHAMVRMEEEADALGADGIVAVRLTVAIHNWGTNVIEFVAIGTAVTHEKAPGTWRAPNGKPFTSDLTGQDFWTLLHAGYRPLGFVMGNCVYYVAPQAPPGHPGYVPQNGELVGPTQALYDSRELAMERMQAEAEALNAQGIVGVTVSETNHTWGAAILEFSAVGTAVVASREDHQIPQPSLILSVNG
;
A
#
# COMPACT_ATOMS: atom_id res chain seq x y z
N MET A 1 3.00 36.04 2.71
CA MET A 1 3.31 34.59 2.87
C MET A 1 2.10 33.83 2.37
N ALA A 2 2.18 33.27 1.19
CA ALA A 2 1.10 32.46 0.62
C ALA A 2 1.15 31.08 1.27
N GLN A 3 0.01 30.59 1.79
CA GLN A 3 -0.13 29.22 2.26
C GLN A 3 0.13 28.28 1.08
N PRO A 4 0.81 27.14 1.29
CA PRO A 4 0.98 26.13 0.24
C PRO A 4 -0.40 25.57 -0.17
N PRO A 5 -0.62 25.23 -1.45
CA PRO A 5 -1.93 24.88 -2.00
C PRO A 5 -2.49 23.51 -1.55
N TYR A 6 -1.89 22.82 -0.60
CA TYR A 6 -2.24 21.45 -0.18
C TYR A 6 -2.77 21.32 1.25
N GLY A 7 -3.48 22.36 1.73
CA GLY A 7 -4.10 22.37 3.07
C GLY A 7 -5.56 21.91 3.13
N GLN A 8 -6.10 21.34 2.05
CA GLN A 8 -7.34 20.57 2.04
C GLN A 8 -6.99 19.21 1.46
N GLN A 9 -7.32 18.12 2.20
CA GLN A 9 -7.43 16.84 1.51
C GLN A 9 -8.13 17.15 0.19
N PRO A 10 -7.60 16.72 -0.97
CA PRO A 10 -8.39 16.75 -2.18
C PRO A 10 -9.59 15.88 -1.86
N GLY A 11 -10.71 16.50 -1.48
CA GLY A 11 -11.99 15.87 -1.53
C GLY A 11 -12.10 15.42 -2.97
N TYR A 12 -11.91 14.12 -3.21
CA TYR A 12 -12.10 13.55 -4.52
C TYR A 12 -13.45 14.06 -5.00
N PRO A 13 -13.52 14.72 -6.15
CA PRO A 13 -14.76 15.30 -6.65
C PRO A 13 -15.81 14.21 -6.62
N GLY A 14 -16.93 14.49 -5.99
CA GLY A 14 -17.96 13.58 -5.55
C GLY A 14 -18.26 12.49 -6.55
N GLN A 15 -18.66 11.34 -6.03
CA GLN A 15 -19.11 10.17 -6.75
C GLN A 15 -19.77 10.56 -8.08
N GLN A 16 -19.23 10.08 -9.18
CA GLN A 16 -19.86 10.27 -10.48
C GLN A 16 -21.27 9.68 -10.40
N PRO A 17 -22.31 10.38 -10.92
CA PRO A 17 -23.66 9.83 -10.96
C PRO A 17 -23.65 8.52 -11.74
N GLY A 18 -23.90 7.40 -11.06
CA GLY A 18 -23.98 6.08 -11.68
C GLY A 18 -23.00 5.02 -11.14
N GLN A 19 -22.05 5.36 -10.26
CA GLN A 19 -21.31 4.33 -9.53
C GLN A 19 -22.20 3.77 -8.42
N PRO A 20 -22.39 2.42 -8.35
CA PRO A 20 -23.07 1.83 -7.21
C PRO A 20 -22.27 2.19 -5.96
N ALA A 21 -22.95 2.68 -4.92
CA ALA A 21 -22.37 2.89 -3.62
C ALA A 21 -21.65 1.61 -3.20
N MET A 22 -20.44 1.74 -2.62
CA MET A 22 -19.78 0.57 -2.01
C MET A 22 -20.79 -0.12 -1.09
N PRO A 23 -20.88 -1.46 -1.12
CA PRO A 23 -21.62 -2.15 -0.07
C PRO A 23 -21.00 -1.74 1.26
N ALA A 24 -21.79 -1.06 2.09
CA ALA A 24 -21.36 -0.59 3.41
C ALA A 24 -21.08 -1.74 4.40
N ASP A 25 -21.03 -2.98 3.91
CA ASP A 25 -21.04 -4.16 4.74
C ASP A 25 -20.24 -5.30 4.11
N LEU A 26 -19.45 -5.99 4.95
CA LEU A 26 -18.75 -7.22 4.59
C LEU A 26 -19.73 -8.25 3.99
N PRO A 27 -19.33 -9.04 2.99
CA PRO A 27 -20.12 -10.14 2.45
C PRO A 27 -20.55 -11.12 3.55
N GLN A 28 -21.77 -11.68 3.45
CA GLN A 28 -22.32 -12.55 4.48
C GLN A 28 -21.37 -13.71 4.85
N HIS A 29 -20.79 -14.39 3.87
CA HIS A 29 -19.85 -15.49 4.11
C HIS A 29 -18.58 -15.04 4.84
N ALA A 30 -18.08 -13.82 4.59
CA ALA A 30 -16.95 -13.27 5.34
C ALA A 30 -17.32 -13.06 6.81
N ARG A 31 -18.50 -12.50 7.10
CA ARG A 31 -19.00 -12.33 8.49
C ARG A 31 -19.17 -13.67 9.21
N GLU A 32 -19.74 -14.66 8.53
CA GLU A 32 -19.91 -16.01 9.09
C GLU A 32 -18.55 -16.63 9.44
N ARG A 33 -17.57 -16.55 8.54
CA ARG A 33 -16.18 -17.00 8.77
C ARG A 33 -15.56 -16.31 9.98
N LEU A 34 -15.60 -14.99 10.05
CA LEU A 34 -15.03 -14.20 11.14
C LEU A 34 -15.72 -14.53 12.49
N THR A 35 -17.04 -14.71 12.46
CA THR A 35 -17.82 -15.10 13.65
C THR A 35 -17.40 -16.48 14.17
N GLN A 36 -17.24 -17.46 13.26
CA GLN A 36 -16.77 -18.80 13.62
C GLN A 36 -15.35 -18.76 14.19
N MET A 37 -14.44 -17.99 13.57
CA MET A 37 -13.07 -17.84 14.08
C MET A 37 -13.06 -17.31 15.51
N ARG A 38 -13.87 -16.30 15.84
CA ARG A 38 -13.99 -15.77 17.20
C ARG A 38 -14.57 -16.78 18.18
N GLN A 39 -15.61 -17.53 17.79
CA GLN A 39 -16.27 -18.51 18.65
C GLN A 39 -15.38 -19.70 19.00
N HIS A 40 -14.58 -20.18 18.04
CA HIS A 40 -13.73 -21.34 18.20
C HIS A 40 -12.31 -21.00 18.66
N HIS A 41 -11.98 -19.71 18.86
CA HIS A 41 -10.61 -19.26 19.14
C HIS A 41 -9.58 -19.83 18.16
N PHE A 42 -10.00 -20.02 16.92
CA PHE A 42 -9.16 -20.54 15.85
C PHE A 42 -8.64 -19.38 15.00
N PHE A 43 -7.34 -19.26 14.88
CA PHE A 43 -6.70 -18.24 14.06
C PHE A 43 -6.07 -18.84 12.81
N THR A 44 -5.98 -18.03 11.77
CA THR A 44 -5.17 -18.30 10.57
C THR A 44 -4.19 -17.13 10.42
N SER A 45 -3.04 -17.39 9.83
CA SER A 45 -2.03 -16.35 9.63
C SER A 45 -1.22 -16.67 8.38
N ASP A 46 -0.77 -15.66 7.68
CA ASP A 46 0.17 -15.76 6.56
C ASP A 46 1.63 -15.52 7.00
N LEU A 47 1.84 -15.25 8.30
CA LEU A 47 3.17 -15.17 8.88
C LEU A 47 3.85 -16.54 8.87
N SER A 48 5.12 -16.59 8.55
CA SER A 48 5.94 -17.78 8.80
C SER A 48 5.99 -18.10 10.30
N VAL A 49 6.39 -19.31 10.65
CA VAL A 49 6.50 -19.73 12.06
C VAL A 49 7.43 -18.80 12.85
N SER A 50 8.54 -18.38 12.24
CA SER A 50 9.51 -17.48 12.87
C SER A 50 8.90 -16.09 13.10
N GLU A 51 8.22 -15.54 12.10
CA GLU A 51 7.55 -14.25 12.21
C GLU A 51 6.42 -14.28 13.25
N PHE A 52 5.64 -15.35 13.26
CA PHE A 52 4.61 -15.56 14.28
C PHE A 52 5.18 -15.50 15.71
N LEU A 53 6.32 -16.15 15.96
CA LEU A 53 6.97 -16.13 17.27
C LEU A 53 7.47 -14.72 17.62
N LEU A 54 8.07 -13.99 16.67
CA LEU A 54 8.55 -12.63 16.89
C LEU A 54 7.41 -11.65 17.18
N VAL A 55 6.30 -11.75 16.48
CA VAL A 55 5.09 -10.96 16.72
C VAL A 55 4.52 -11.23 18.12
N LYS A 56 4.53 -12.51 18.55
CA LYS A 56 4.13 -12.86 19.92
C LYS A 56 5.11 -12.34 20.98
N GLU A 57 6.41 -12.36 20.74
CA GLU A 57 7.41 -11.87 21.66
C GLU A 57 7.22 -10.39 21.99
N VAL A 58 6.79 -9.58 21.02
CA VAL A 58 6.48 -8.16 21.24
C VAL A 58 5.07 -7.91 21.78
N GLY A 59 4.37 -8.97 22.22
CA GLY A 59 3.10 -8.89 22.91
C GLY A 59 1.87 -8.83 22.03
N PHE A 60 1.98 -9.15 20.74
CA PHE A 60 0.85 -9.22 19.83
C PHE A 60 0.39 -10.67 19.59
N HIS A 61 -0.92 -10.86 19.62
CA HIS A 61 -1.54 -12.15 19.34
C HIS A 61 -2.28 -12.12 17.99
N PRO A 62 -1.98 -13.03 17.05
CA PRO A 62 -2.72 -13.15 15.80
C PRO A 62 -4.16 -13.58 16.04
N LEU A 63 -5.10 -12.87 15.43
CA LEU A 63 -6.54 -13.15 15.47
C LEU A 63 -7.00 -13.91 14.23
N GLY A 64 -6.43 -13.59 13.07
CA GLY A 64 -6.80 -14.26 11.83
C GLY A 64 -6.23 -13.59 10.59
N LEU A 65 -6.24 -14.35 9.49
CA LEU A 65 -5.99 -13.83 8.16
C LEU A 65 -7.19 -12.98 7.75
N VAL A 66 -6.92 -11.75 7.32
CA VAL A 66 -7.92 -10.81 6.80
C VAL A 66 -7.59 -10.44 5.37
N MET A 67 -8.64 -10.19 4.59
CA MET A 67 -8.52 -9.95 3.17
C MET A 67 -9.59 -8.97 2.68
N GLY A 68 -9.20 -8.12 1.75
CA GLY A 68 -10.14 -7.31 0.98
C GLY A 68 -9.80 -7.37 -0.50
N SER A 69 -10.80 -7.34 -1.37
CA SER A 69 -10.58 -7.29 -2.81
C SER A 69 -11.48 -6.25 -3.46
N SER A 70 -11.01 -5.71 -4.58
CA SER A 70 -11.74 -4.76 -5.41
C SER A 70 -11.49 -5.08 -6.87
N ILE A 71 -12.57 -5.27 -7.65
CA ILE A 71 -12.49 -5.47 -9.10
C ILE A 71 -12.93 -4.17 -9.76
N TYR A 72 -12.09 -3.66 -10.65
CA TYR A 72 -12.29 -2.37 -11.29
C TYR A 72 -12.18 -2.49 -12.81
N HIS A 73 -13.11 -1.84 -13.52
CA HIS A 73 -13.04 -1.72 -14.98
C HIS A 73 -12.37 -0.39 -15.33
N ILE A 74 -11.31 -0.45 -16.13
CA ILE A 74 -10.59 0.72 -16.61
C ILE A 74 -11.24 1.20 -17.90
N GLY A 75 -11.86 2.39 -17.85
CA GLY A 75 -12.45 3.04 -19.00
C GLY A 75 -11.41 3.59 -19.99
N TYR A 76 -11.89 4.03 -21.16
CA TYR A 76 -11.04 4.67 -22.16
C TYR A 76 -10.44 5.98 -21.65
N GLN A 77 -9.15 6.17 -21.90
CA GLN A 77 -8.40 7.38 -21.53
C GLN A 77 -7.98 8.12 -22.82
N PRO A 78 -8.39 9.38 -23.02
CA PRO A 78 -7.90 10.17 -24.15
C PRO A 78 -6.44 10.58 -23.90
N ILE A 79 -5.56 10.26 -24.85
CA ILE A 79 -4.14 10.63 -24.83
C ILE A 79 -3.93 11.81 -25.78
N ARG A 80 -3.32 12.89 -25.29
CA ARG A 80 -3.09 14.11 -26.09
C ARG A 80 -1.81 14.09 -26.90
N GLY A 81 -0.99 13.05 -26.77
CA GLY A 81 0.26 12.87 -27.51
C GLY A 81 1.46 13.62 -26.93
N VAL A 82 1.33 14.23 -25.76
CA VAL A 82 2.41 14.80 -24.96
C VAL A 82 2.60 13.99 -23.70
N SER A 83 3.81 13.95 -23.13
CA SER A 83 4.04 13.27 -21.85
C SER A 83 3.26 13.98 -20.77
N GLU A 84 2.33 13.27 -20.14
CA GLU A 84 1.45 13.82 -19.11
C GLU A 84 0.92 12.74 -18.16
N GLU A 85 0.56 13.14 -16.94
CA GLU A 85 -0.16 12.26 -16.03
C GLU A 85 -1.59 11.98 -16.55
N LEU A 86 -1.98 10.72 -16.51
CA LEU A 86 -3.36 10.29 -16.75
C LEU A 86 -4.15 10.33 -15.45
N THR A 87 -4.45 11.53 -14.97
CA THR A 87 -5.02 11.81 -13.64
C THR A 87 -6.27 10.99 -13.34
N THR A 88 -7.18 10.87 -14.31
CA THR A 88 -8.41 10.07 -14.13
C THR A 88 -8.10 8.60 -13.88
N LEU A 89 -7.08 8.06 -14.55
CA LEU A 89 -6.65 6.67 -14.40
C LEU A 89 -5.91 6.48 -13.08
N THR A 90 -5.02 7.40 -12.74
CA THR A 90 -4.35 7.43 -11.43
C THR A 90 -5.37 7.36 -10.29
N GLN A 91 -6.38 8.22 -10.33
CA GLN A 91 -7.44 8.25 -9.32
C GLN A 91 -8.27 6.95 -9.28
N ALA A 92 -8.61 6.38 -10.44
CA ALA A 92 -9.37 5.14 -10.51
C ALA A 92 -8.60 3.97 -9.88
N LEU A 93 -7.30 3.83 -10.18
CA LEU A 93 -6.46 2.79 -9.60
C LEU A 93 -6.25 2.99 -8.10
N TYR A 94 -6.05 4.24 -7.68
CA TYR A 94 -5.94 4.59 -6.27
C TYR A 94 -7.21 4.19 -5.50
N GLN A 95 -8.40 4.56 -5.99
CA GLN A 95 -9.68 4.19 -5.38
C GLN A 95 -9.89 2.68 -5.31
N ALA A 96 -9.51 1.95 -6.36
CA ALA A 96 -9.64 0.50 -6.36
C ALA A 96 -8.77 -0.17 -5.29
N ARG A 97 -7.54 0.34 -5.06
CA ARG A 97 -6.65 -0.09 -3.97
C ARG A 97 -7.24 0.24 -2.61
N GLU A 98 -7.70 1.49 -2.43
CA GLU A 98 -8.38 1.92 -1.20
C GLU A 98 -9.56 1.01 -0.84
N HIS A 99 -10.38 0.65 -1.81
CA HIS A 99 -11.50 -0.26 -1.58
C HIS A 99 -11.06 -1.65 -1.09
N ALA A 100 -9.94 -2.17 -1.61
CA ALA A 100 -9.39 -3.43 -1.11
C ALA A 100 -8.87 -3.29 0.32
N MET A 101 -8.13 -2.22 0.61
CA MET A 101 -7.59 -1.94 1.95
C MET A 101 -8.71 -1.76 2.98
N VAL A 102 -9.71 -0.93 2.70
CA VAL A 102 -10.84 -0.68 3.60
C VAL A 102 -11.58 -1.99 3.95
N ARG A 103 -11.84 -2.86 2.97
CA ARG A 103 -12.49 -4.16 3.22
C ARG A 103 -11.65 -5.08 4.11
N MET A 104 -10.34 -5.07 3.94
CA MET A 104 -9.42 -5.82 4.81
C MET A 104 -9.44 -5.25 6.24
N GLU A 105 -9.43 -3.93 6.40
CA GLU A 105 -9.54 -3.25 7.69
C GLU A 105 -10.87 -3.54 8.39
N GLU A 106 -12.00 -3.58 7.64
CA GLU A 106 -13.32 -3.96 8.17
C GLU A 106 -13.35 -5.40 8.70
N GLU A 107 -12.68 -6.35 8.03
CA GLU A 107 -12.52 -7.72 8.55
C GLU A 107 -11.71 -7.73 9.85
N ALA A 108 -10.62 -6.96 9.92
CA ALA A 108 -9.80 -6.86 11.12
C ALA A 108 -10.56 -6.20 12.28
N ASP A 109 -11.34 -5.18 12.00
CA ASP A 109 -12.18 -4.50 12.99
C ASP A 109 -13.26 -5.44 13.53
N ALA A 110 -13.90 -6.25 12.68
CA ALA A 110 -14.83 -7.28 13.06
C ALA A 110 -14.22 -8.36 13.98
N LEU A 111 -12.92 -8.63 13.87
CA LEU A 111 -12.15 -9.49 14.78
C LEU A 111 -11.76 -8.80 16.09
N GLY A 112 -11.89 -7.47 16.19
CA GLY A 112 -11.44 -6.67 17.32
C GLY A 112 -9.93 -6.45 17.35
N ALA A 113 -9.30 -6.35 16.17
CA ALA A 113 -7.86 -6.17 16.05
C ALA A 113 -7.41 -4.76 16.42
N ASP A 114 -6.19 -4.66 16.93
CA ASP A 114 -5.45 -3.41 17.07
C ASP A 114 -4.79 -2.99 15.74
N GLY A 115 -4.37 -3.98 14.94
CA GLY A 115 -3.71 -3.74 13.68
C GLY A 115 -3.65 -4.95 12.76
N ILE A 116 -3.05 -4.73 11.58
CA ILE A 116 -2.79 -5.74 10.56
C ILE A 116 -1.31 -5.67 10.20
N VAL A 117 -0.61 -6.78 10.32
CA VAL A 117 0.82 -6.90 9.98
C VAL A 117 1.01 -7.74 8.72
N ALA A 118 2.16 -7.60 8.08
CA ALA A 118 2.53 -8.28 6.84
C ALA A 118 1.50 -8.04 5.71
N VAL A 119 0.99 -6.81 5.61
CA VAL A 119 0.05 -6.44 4.55
C VAL A 119 0.73 -6.59 3.19
N ARG A 120 0.06 -7.30 2.30
CA ARG A 120 0.45 -7.40 0.88
C ARG A 120 -0.70 -6.93 0.01
N LEU A 121 -0.39 -5.99 -0.86
CA LEU A 121 -1.31 -5.52 -1.90
C LEU A 121 -0.85 -6.08 -3.24
N THR A 122 -1.69 -6.90 -3.86
CA THR A 122 -1.43 -7.52 -5.16
C THR A 122 -2.41 -7.05 -6.21
N VAL A 123 -1.94 -7.04 -7.45
CA VAL A 123 -2.72 -6.64 -8.61
C VAL A 123 -2.78 -7.81 -9.59
N ALA A 124 -3.97 -8.17 -10.05
CA ALA A 124 -4.19 -9.17 -11.08
C ALA A 124 -4.99 -8.60 -12.25
N ILE A 125 -4.54 -8.87 -13.47
CA ILE A 125 -5.29 -8.52 -14.68
C ILE A 125 -6.11 -9.73 -15.10
N HIS A 126 -7.42 -9.55 -15.26
CA HIS A 126 -8.32 -10.63 -15.63
C HIS A 126 -8.62 -10.66 -17.12
N ASN A 127 -8.56 -11.88 -17.69
CA ASN A 127 -8.83 -12.12 -19.12
C ASN A 127 -10.33 -12.27 -19.45
N TRP A 128 -11.22 -12.34 -18.42
CA TRP A 128 -12.66 -12.51 -18.61
C TRP A 128 -13.41 -11.19 -18.89
N GLY A 129 -12.68 -10.07 -18.90
CA GLY A 129 -13.21 -8.75 -19.28
C GLY A 129 -12.11 -7.89 -19.90
N THR A 130 -12.49 -6.97 -20.79
CA THR A 130 -11.54 -6.01 -21.35
C THR A 130 -11.20 -4.97 -20.28
N ASN A 131 -9.90 -4.78 -20.00
CA ASN A 131 -9.41 -3.79 -19.02
C ASN A 131 -9.99 -3.96 -17.59
N VAL A 132 -10.05 -5.21 -17.12
CA VAL A 132 -10.50 -5.51 -15.76
C VAL A 132 -9.30 -5.83 -14.89
N ILE A 133 -9.18 -5.12 -13.76
CA ILE A 133 -8.12 -5.27 -12.78
C ILE A 133 -8.74 -5.64 -11.44
N GLU A 134 -8.12 -6.57 -10.74
CA GLU A 134 -8.40 -6.89 -9.35
C GLU A 134 -7.26 -6.43 -8.46
N PHE A 135 -7.60 -5.78 -7.37
CA PHE A 135 -6.73 -5.47 -6.25
C PHE A 135 -7.10 -6.37 -5.08
N VAL A 136 -6.11 -7.02 -4.49
CA VAL A 136 -6.29 -7.87 -3.31
C VAL A 136 -5.32 -7.44 -2.24
N ALA A 137 -5.86 -7.05 -1.08
CA ALA A 137 -5.11 -6.77 0.14
C ALA A 137 -5.26 -7.94 1.10
N ILE A 138 -4.16 -8.46 1.61
CA ILE A 138 -4.13 -9.58 2.56
C ILE A 138 -3.15 -9.24 3.69
N GLY A 139 -3.47 -9.64 4.92
CA GLY A 139 -2.58 -9.50 6.05
C GLY A 139 -3.06 -10.29 7.26
N THR A 140 -2.28 -10.31 8.33
CA THR A 140 -2.65 -10.96 9.59
C THR A 140 -3.12 -9.92 10.60
N ALA A 141 -4.40 -10.01 11.00
CA ALA A 141 -4.97 -9.21 12.07
C ALA A 141 -4.36 -9.60 13.42
N VAL A 142 -3.95 -8.61 14.22
CA VAL A 142 -3.29 -8.80 15.52
C VAL A 142 -3.90 -7.92 16.59
N THR A 143 -3.85 -8.38 17.85
CA THR A 143 -4.21 -7.57 19.02
C THR A 143 -3.11 -7.63 20.06
N HIS A 144 -2.92 -6.54 20.82
CA HIS A 144 -1.92 -6.49 21.87
C HIS A 144 -2.47 -7.14 23.16
N GLU A 145 -1.79 -8.18 23.66
CA GLU A 145 -2.30 -9.02 24.77
C GLU A 145 -2.62 -8.25 26.05
N LYS A 146 -1.75 -7.29 26.42
CA LYS A 146 -1.86 -6.53 27.68
C LYS A 146 -2.63 -5.22 27.57
N ALA A 147 -2.81 -4.72 26.35
CA ALA A 147 -3.42 -3.41 26.12
C ALA A 147 -4.24 -3.40 24.81
N PRO A 148 -5.30 -4.23 24.71
CA PRO A 148 -6.15 -4.26 23.52
C PRO A 148 -6.77 -2.88 23.26
N GLY A 149 -6.83 -2.47 22.00
CA GLY A 149 -7.41 -1.20 21.57
C GLY A 149 -6.49 0.03 21.66
N THR A 150 -5.33 -0.07 22.31
CA THR A 150 -4.44 1.09 22.51
C THR A 150 -3.47 1.32 21.35
N TRP A 151 -3.30 0.33 20.48
CA TRP A 151 -2.37 0.37 19.36
C TRP A 151 -3.00 0.84 18.05
N ARG A 152 -4.30 1.08 18.05
CA ARG A 152 -5.00 1.56 16.87
C ARG A 152 -4.41 2.86 16.32
N ALA A 153 -4.57 3.09 15.04
CA ALA A 153 -4.18 4.33 14.38
C ALA A 153 -4.93 5.54 14.96
N PRO A 154 -4.43 6.78 14.76
CA PRO A 154 -5.08 7.99 15.30
C PRO A 154 -6.53 8.19 14.86
N ASN A 155 -6.93 7.64 13.71
CA ASN A 155 -8.29 7.66 13.20
C ASN A 155 -9.23 6.62 13.85
N GLY A 156 -8.73 5.85 14.82
CA GLY A 156 -9.48 4.79 15.52
C GLY A 156 -9.60 3.46 14.78
N LYS A 157 -9.07 3.35 13.56
CA LYS A 157 -9.01 2.10 12.80
C LYS A 157 -7.85 1.22 13.26
N PRO A 158 -7.85 -0.09 12.96
CA PRO A 158 -6.65 -0.91 13.10
C PRO A 158 -5.48 -0.30 12.34
N PHE A 159 -4.28 -0.25 12.94
CA PHE A 159 -3.10 0.13 12.18
C PHE A 159 -2.84 -0.91 11.07
N THR A 160 -2.22 -0.49 9.97
CA THR A 160 -1.81 -1.39 8.89
C THR A 160 -0.31 -1.26 8.64
N SER A 161 0.37 -2.37 8.34
CA SER A 161 1.81 -2.37 8.09
C SER A 161 2.18 -3.47 7.10
N ASP A 162 2.95 -3.11 6.08
CA ASP A 162 3.52 -4.05 5.09
C ASP A 162 4.82 -4.72 5.58
N LEU A 163 5.32 -4.31 6.74
CA LEU A 163 6.50 -4.92 7.35
C LEU A 163 6.27 -6.40 7.65
N THR A 164 7.28 -7.22 7.37
CA THR A 164 7.31 -8.62 7.79
C THR A 164 7.21 -8.73 9.31
N GLY A 165 6.84 -9.88 9.85
CA GLY A 165 6.83 -10.07 11.31
C GLY A 165 8.19 -9.80 11.96
N GLN A 166 9.28 -10.05 11.24
CA GLN A 166 10.64 -9.74 11.69
C GLN A 166 10.91 -8.23 11.71
N ASP A 167 10.55 -7.51 10.65
CA ASP A 167 10.73 -6.07 10.58
C ASP A 167 9.82 -5.34 11.55
N PHE A 168 8.59 -5.83 11.75
CA PHE A 168 7.68 -5.33 12.77
C PHE A 168 8.27 -5.47 14.18
N TRP A 169 8.83 -6.65 14.52
CA TRP A 169 9.55 -6.88 15.77
C TRP A 169 10.72 -5.89 15.93
N THR A 170 11.52 -5.72 14.88
CA THR A 170 12.66 -4.79 14.86
C THR A 170 12.21 -3.34 15.06
N LEU A 171 11.13 -2.93 14.39
CA LEU A 171 10.56 -1.59 14.51
C LEU A 171 10.17 -1.26 15.96
N LEU A 172 9.45 -2.18 16.61
CA LEU A 172 9.05 -1.98 18.01
C LEU A 172 10.24 -1.91 18.96
N HIS A 173 11.27 -2.73 18.73
CA HIS A 173 12.52 -2.68 19.51
C HIS A 173 13.34 -1.40 19.23
N ALA A 174 13.24 -0.84 18.03
CA ALA A 174 13.82 0.45 17.69
C ALA A 174 13.10 1.65 18.35
N GLY A 175 11.99 1.42 19.06
CA GLY A 175 11.24 2.47 19.73
C GLY A 175 10.20 3.18 18.88
N TYR A 176 9.83 2.61 17.75
CA TYR A 176 8.80 3.13 16.86
C TYR A 176 7.55 2.25 16.86
N ARG A 177 6.42 2.82 16.48
CA ARG A 177 5.17 2.08 16.25
C ARG A 177 4.61 2.40 14.87
N PRO A 178 3.98 1.45 14.19
CA PRO A 178 3.30 1.71 12.94
C PRO A 178 2.00 2.49 13.18
N LEU A 179 1.65 3.33 12.22
CA LEU A 179 0.38 4.06 12.18
C LEU A 179 -0.51 3.56 11.04
N GLY A 180 0.07 3.32 9.87
CA GLY A 180 -0.67 2.87 8.70
C GLY A 180 0.23 2.51 7.53
N PHE A 181 -0.24 1.58 6.70
CA PHE A 181 0.27 1.36 5.36
C PHE A 181 -0.13 2.55 4.52
N VAL A 182 0.85 3.19 3.91
CA VAL A 182 0.68 4.38 3.07
C VAL A 182 1.11 4.09 1.66
N MET A 183 0.41 4.69 0.69
CA MET A 183 0.67 4.46 -0.72
C MET A 183 0.45 5.72 -1.56
N GLY A 184 1.18 5.79 -2.66
CA GLY A 184 0.95 6.77 -3.70
C GLY A 184 1.17 6.13 -5.06
N ASN A 185 0.42 6.56 -6.05
CA ASN A 185 0.62 6.10 -7.42
C ASN A 185 0.50 7.25 -8.41
N CYS A 186 1.10 7.05 -9.57
CA CYS A 186 0.98 7.94 -10.71
C CYS A 186 0.98 7.12 -12.00
N VAL A 187 -0.08 7.23 -12.78
CA VAL A 187 -0.13 6.67 -14.13
C VAL A 187 0.23 7.77 -15.12
N TYR A 188 1.22 7.50 -15.94
CA TYR A 188 1.81 8.50 -16.79
C TYR A 188 1.90 8.00 -18.24
N TYR A 189 1.54 8.84 -19.18
CA TYR A 189 1.82 8.62 -20.60
C TYR A 189 3.15 9.23 -20.96
N VAL A 190 4.02 8.43 -21.56
CA VAL A 190 5.33 8.88 -22.06
C VAL A 190 5.23 9.04 -23.58
N ALA A 191 5.27 10.27 -24.06
CA ALA A 191 5.22 10.54 -25.49
C ALA A 191 6.47 9.93 -26.20
N PRO A 192 6.28 9.17 -27.29
CA PRO A 192 7.41 8.63 -28.01
C PRO A 192 8.26 9.75 -28.61
N GLN A 193 9.57 9.63 -28.48
CA GLN A 193 10.47 10.49 -29.25
C GLN A 193 10.41 10.12 -30.73
N ALA A 194 10.81 11.05 -31.60
CA ALA A 194 10.77 10.88 -33.05
C ALA A 194 11.25 9.49 -33.49
N PRO A 195 10.45 8.77 -34.29
CA PRO A 195 10.77 7.39 -34.62
C PRO A 195 12.08 7.26 -35.39
N PRO A 196 12.78 6.11 -35.27
CA PRO A 196 13.89 5.77 -36.14
C PRO A 196 13.44 5.87 -37.60
N GLY A 197 14.19 6.59 -38.43
CA GLY A 197 13.88 6.81 -39.85
C GLY A 197 13.41 8.22 -40.18
N HIS A 198 13.30 9.12 -39.22
CA HIS A 198 13.10 10.54 -39.51
C HIS A 198 14.37 11.09 -40.24
N PRO A 199 14.24 11.96 -41.27
CA PRO A 199 15.38 12.59 -41.89
C PRO A 199 16.26 13.27 -40.84
N GLY A 200 17.51 12.85 -40.70
CA GLY A 200 18.44 13.34 -39.68
C GLY A 200 18.59 12.46 -38.43
N TYR A 201 17.81 11.37 -38.27
CA TYR A 201 18.04 10.41 -37.21
C TYR A 201 19.28 9.56 -37.52
N VAL A 202 20.29 9.71 -36.68
CA VAL A 202 21.45 8.80 -36.66
C VAL A 202 21.30 7.91 -35.45
N PRO A 203 21.19 6.56 -35.59
CA PRO A 203 21.10 5.66 -34.46
C PRO A 203 22.41 5.70 -33.68
N GLN A 204 22.45 6.47 -32.62
CA GLN A 204 23.52 6.54 -31.63
C GLN A 204 23.00 6.12 -30.26
N ASN A 205 23.88 5.49 -29.47
CA ASN A 205 23.59 5.23 -28.09
C ASN A 205 23.55 6.58 -27.34
N GLY A 206 22.42 6.85 -26.68
CA GLY A 206 22.24 8.10 -25.96
C GLY A 206 21.00 8.04 -25.04
N GLU A 207 20.99 8.88 -24.05
CA GLU A 207 19.86 9.02 -23.16
C GLU A 207 18.66 9.63 -23.90
N LEU A 208 17.47 9.09 -23.64
CA LEU A 208 16.20 9.63 -24.09
C LEU A 208 15.68 10.65 -23.05
N VAL A 209 16.12 11.89 -23.15
CA VAL A 209 15.89 12.94 -22.14
C VAL A 209 14.40 13.12 -21.81
N GLY A 210 13.52 13.15 -22.83
CA GLY A 210 12.07 13.30 -22.61
C GLY A 210 11.45 12.14 -21.82
N PRO A 211 11.64 10.87 -22.23
CA PRO A 211 11.23 9.73 -21.44
C PRO A 211 11.84 9.69 -20.03
N THR A 212 13.13 10.00 -19.88
CA THR A 212 13.77 10.08 -18.56
C THR A 212 13.08 11.08 -17.66
N GLN A 213 12.79 12.29 -18.16
CA GLN A 213 12.08 13.32 -17.39
C GLN A 213 10.67 12.83 -16.99
N ALA A 214 9.92 12.24 -17.92
CA ALA A 214 8.58 11.71 -17.63
C ALA A 214 8.59 10.63 -16.54
N LEU A 215 9.62 9.76 -16.53
CA LEU A 215 9.81 8.77 -15.46
C LEU A 215 10.08 9.42 -14.10
N TYR A 216 10.94 10.45 -14.06
CA TYR A 216 11.20 11.20 -12.85
C TYR A 216 9.94 11.89 -12.33
N ASP A 217 9.20 12.59 -13.18
CA ASP A 217 7.98 13.31 -12.81
C ASP A 217 6.94 12.35 -12.22
N SER A 218 6.73 11.20 -12.86
CA SER A 218 5.77 10.20 -12.39
C SER A 218 6.16 9.57 -11.05
N ARG A 219 7.47 9.31 -10.85
CA ARG A 219 7.98 8.79 -9.58
C ARG A 219 7.80 9.81 -8.46
N GLU A 220 8.18 11.06 -8.67
CA GLU A 220 8.06 12.11 -7.66
C GLU A 220 6.59 12.33 -7.25
N LEU A 221 5.64 12.32 -8.20
CA LEU A 221 4.22 12.40 -7.92
C LEU A 221 3.72 11.22 -7.07
N ALA A 222 4.19 10.00 -7.32
CA ALA A 222 3.85 8.84 -6.50
C ALA A 222 4.41 8.98 -5.08
N MET A 223 5.66 9.40 -4.93
CA MET A 223 6.31 9.62 -3.64
C MET A 223 5.63 10.73 -2.84
N GLU A 224 5.30 11.86 -3.46
CA GLU A 224 4.59 12.98 -2.83
C GLU A 224 3.24 12.55 -2.25
N ARG A 225 2.48 11.74 -2.99
CA ARG A 225 1.18 11.22 -2.55
C ARG A 225 1.30 10.27 -1.36
N MET A 226 2.28 9.37 -1.40
CA MET A 226 2.57 8.49 -0.25
C MET A 226 2.97 9.30 0.99
N GLN A 227 3.78 10.34 0.84
CA GLN A 227 4.16 11.23 1.94
C GLN A 227 2.95 11.98 2.50
N ALA A 228 2.06 12.48 1.64
CA ALA A 228 0.84 13.18 2.07
C ALA A 228 -0.08 12.28 2.92
N GLU A 229 -0.18 10.99 2.60
CA GLU A 229 -0.92 10.03 3.44
C GLU A 229 -0.27 9.84 4.82
N ALA A 230 1.05 9.73 4.87
CA ALA A 230 1.77 9.62 6.15
C ALA A 230 1.62 10.89 7.01
N GLU A 231 1.68 12.07 6.39
CA GLU A 231 1.45 13.35 7.06
C GLU A 231 0.02 13.44 7.64
N ALA A 232 -0.98 12.94 6.91
CA ALA A 232 -2.37 12.88 7.38
C ALA A 232 -2.54 11.98 8.63
N LEU A 233 -1.68 10.99 8.81
CA LEU A 233 -1.59 10.14 10.01
C LEU A 233 -0.74 10.76 11.13
N ASN A 234 -0.17 11.96 10.94
CA ASN A 234 0.80 12.60 11.84
C ASN A 234 2.05 11.72 12.05
N ALA A 235 2.48 11.01 11.02
CA ALA A 235 3.69 10.21 11.06
C ALA A 235 4.94 11.08 11.11
N GLN A 236 6.02 10.53 11.69
CA GLN A 236 7.34 11.14 11.70
C GLN A 236 8.25 10.63 10.58
N GLY A 237 7.84 9.53 9.94
CA GLY A 237 8.57 8.93 8.83
C GLY A 237 7.82 7.77 8.19
N ILE A 238 8.39 7.26 7.11
CA ILE A 238 7.91 6.07 6.40
C ILE A 238 9.09 5.10 6.32
N VAL A 239 8.87 3.85 6.69
CA VAL A 239 9.87 2.78 6.60
C VAL A 239 9.42 1.67 5.66
N GLY A 240 10.36 0.85 5.19
CA GLY A 240 10.05 -0.25 4.29
C GLY A 240 9.61 0.20 2.90
N VAL A 241 9.97 1.43 2.48
CA VAL A 241 9.48 1.99 1.21
C VAL A 241 9.90 1.11 0.04
N THR A 242 8.91 0.71 -0.74
CA THR A 242 9.08 0.02 -2.02
C THR A 242 8.48 0.85 -3.12
N VAL A 243 9.26 1.09 -4.18
CA VAL A 243 8.81 1.75 -5.40
C VAL A 243 8.79 0.73 -6.52
N SER A 244 7.68 0.59 -7.20
CA SER A 244 7.52 -0.31 -8.33
C SER A 244 7.07 0.44 -9.59
N GLU A 245 7.53 -0.03 -10.74
CA GLU A 245 7.13 0.44 -12.05
C GLU A 245 6.39 -0.68 -12.78
N THR A 246 5.23 -0.37 -13.33
CA THR A 246 4.41 -1.30 -14.10
C THR A 246 4.08 -0.70 -15.45
N ASN A 247 4.39 -1.42 -16.54
CA ASN A 247 3.97 -1.02 -17.88
C ASN A 247 2.58 -1.60 -18.16
N HIS A 248 1.64 -0.75 -18.53
CA HIS A 248 0.28 -1.15 -18.83
C HIS A 248 0.05 -1.41 -20.32
N THR A 249 -0.71 -2.44 -20.62
CA THR A 249 -1.06 -2.84 -22.01
C THR A 249 -2.24 -2.06 -22.59
N TRP A 250 -2.83 -1.14 -21.84
CA TRP A 250 -4.01 -0.35 -22.30
C TRP A 250 -3.69 0.68 -23.38
N GLY A 251 -2.41 0.92 -23.64
CA GLY A 251 -1.91 1.79 -24.67
C GLY A 251 -0.38 1.72 -24.76
N ALA A 252 0.18 2.12 -25.89
CA ALA A 252 1.62 2.23 -26.03
C ALA A 252 2.15 3.32 -25.06
N ALA A 253 3.21 3.00 -24.33
CA ALA A 253 3.94 3.93 -23.48
C ALA A 253 3.14 4.51 -22.28
N ILE A 254 2.24 3.71 -21.69
CA ILE A 254 1.60 4.02 -20.41
C ILE A 254 2.31 3.22 -19.32
N LEU A 255 2.82 3.92 -18.32
CA LEU A 255 3.45 3.33 -17.15
C LEU A 255 2.77 3.80 -15.86
N GLU A 256 2.90 3.02 -14.82
CA GLU A 256 2.48 3.38 -13.48
C GLU A 256 3.66 3.25 -12.53
N PHE A 257 3.92 4.31 -11.77
CA PHE A 257 4.71 4.24 -10.56
C PHE A 257 3.79 4.06 -9.35
N SER A 258 4.16 3.14 -8.48
CA SER A 258 3.51 2.91 -7.20
C SER A 258 4.56 2.91 -6.10
N ALA A 259 4.37 3.75 -5.09
CA ALA A 259 5.20 3.82 -3.89
C ALA A 259 4.35 3.39 -2.70
N VAL A 260 4.87 2.48 -1.88
CA VAL A 260 4.20 1.97 -0.67
C VAL A 260 5.18 1.89 0.48
N GLY A 261 4.69 1.90 1.70
CA GLY A 261 5.49 1.75 2.91
C GLY A 261 4.65 1.86 4.18
N THR A 262 5.28 1.70 5.33
CA THR A 262 4.62 1.85 6.63
C THR A 262 4.96 3.20 7.27
N ALA A 263 3.94 4.01 7.52
CA ALA A 263 4.04 5.26 8.29
C ALA A 263 4.26 4.95 9.76
N VAL A 264 5.24 5.63 10.38
CA VAL A 264 5.68 5.34 11.75
C VAL A 264 5.80 6.60 12.60
N VAL A 265 5.69 6.41 13.93
CA VAL A 265 5.93 7.44 14.93
C VAL A 265 6.78 6.87 16.08
N ALA A 266 7.66 7.68 16.65
CA ALA A 266 8.43 7.28 17.84
C ALA A 266 7.47 7.05 19.02
N SER A 267 7.64 5.93 19.71
CA SER A 267 6.93 5.56 20.94
C SER A 267 7.81 5.69 22.19
N ARG A 268 9.13 5.72 22.01
CA ARG A 268 10.15 5.96 23.04
C ARG A 268 11.40 6.53 22.39
N GLU A 269 12.24 7.14 23.23
CA GLU A 269 13.52 7.75 22.80
C GLU A 269 14.67 6.77 22.72
N ASP A 270 14.57 5.63 23.44
CA ASP A 270 15.58 4.56 23.49
C ASP A 270 15.25 3.42 22.52
N HIS A 271 16.24 2.61 22.22
CA HIS A 271 16.05 1.37 21.46
C HIS A 271 16.51 0.16 22.29
N GLN A 272 15.89 -1.00 22.00
CA GLN A 272 16.19 -2.27 22.68
C GLN A 272 16.73 -3.33 21.69
N ILE A 273 17.33 -2.90 20.60
CA ILE A 273 17.92 -3.81 19.62
C ILE A 273 19.18 -4.43 20.22
N PRO A 274 19.27 -5.77 20.34
CA PRO A 274 20.48 -6.43 20.81
C PRO A 274 21.65 -6.11 19.88
N GLN A 275 22.81 -5.82 20.46
CA GLN A 275 24.02 -5.69 19.65
C GLN A 275 24.33 -7.04 18.99
N PRO A 276 24.66 -7.09 17.69
CA PRO A 276 25.02 -8.32 17.03
C PRO A 276 26.26 -8.93 17.71
N SER A 277 26.09 -10.12 18.27
CA SER A 277 27.25 -10.89 18.80
C SER A 277 27.89 -11.66 17.65
N LEU A 278 29.18 -11.43 17.41
CA LEU A 278 29.96 -12.21 16.47
C LEU A 278 30.17 -13.61 17.02
N ILE A 279 29.45 -14.60 16.52
CA ILE A 279 29.69 -16.02 16.85
C ILE A 279 30.76 -16.52 15.87
N LEU A 280 32.01 -16.53 16.30
CA LEU A 280 33.08 -17.23 15.57
C LEU A 280 33.00 -18.71 15.92
N SER A 281 32.75 -19.55 14.91
CA SER A 281 32.94 -21.00 15.06
C SER A 281 34.41 -21.29 15.25
N VAL A 282 34.82 -21.75 16.43
CA VAL A 282 36.22 -22.07 16.79
C VAL A 282 36.63 -23.46 16.28
N ASN A 283 35.73 -24.20 15.63
CA ASN A 283 36.01 -25.49 15.04
C ASN A 283 36.30 -25.33 13.56
N GLY A 284 37.56 -25.13 13.21
CA GLY A 284 38.14 -25.33 11.90
C GLY A 284 38.65 -26.76 11.76
#